data_eb5aa181724b4568587627f53c14b763
#
_entry.id   eb5aa181724b4568587627f53c14b763
#
_cell.length_a   1.000
_cell.length_b   1.000
_cell.length_c   1.000
_cell.angle_alpha   90.00
_cell.angle_beta   90.00
_cell.angle_gamma   90.00
#
_symmetry.space_group_name_H-M   'P 1'
#
loop_
_entity.id
_entity.type
_entity.pdbx_description
1 polymer ?
#
loop_
_entity_poly.entity_id
_entity_poly.type
_entity_poly.pdbx_seq_one_letter_code
_entity_poly.pdbx_strand_id
1 'polypeptide(L)'
;MTVHFIGAGPGAPDLITVRALNLIKACPVCLYAGSLVPTEVVAAAPDTAKVIDTAPLHLDQIIEHMRVAHENGQDVARVHSGDPSIYGAVAEQMRRLDDLGIDYDVT
;
A
#
# COMPACT_ATOMS: atom_id res chain seq x y z
N MET A 1 -5.19 -11.38 -7.89
CA MET A 1 -4.95 -10.00 -7.43
C MET A 1 -3.51 -9.79 -7.01
N THR A 2 -3.05 -8.57 -6.96
CA THR A 2 -1.68 -8.23 -6.62
C THR A 2 -1.65 -7.12 -5.58
N VAL A 3 -0.75 -7.23 -4.59
CA VAL A 3 -0.44 -6.14 -3.66
C VAL A 3 0.74 -5.35 -4.24
N HIS A 4 0.51 -4.07 -4.54
CA HIS A 4 1.55 -3.19 -5.06
C HIS A 4 2.15 -2.37 -3.91
N PHE A 5 3.41 -2.66 -3.57
CA PHE A 5 4.14 -1.86 -2.59
C PHE A 5 4.69 -0.61 -3.28
N ILE A 6 4.19 0.54 -2.87
CA ILE A 6 4.41 1.82 -3.55
C ILE A 6 5.13 2.79 -2.60
N GLY A 7 6.30 3.27 -3.00
CA GLY A 7 6.99 4.34 -2.30
C GLY A 7 6.37 5.70 -2.64
N ALA A 8 5.98 6.45 -1.60
CA ALA A 8 5.37 7.76 -1.78
C ALA A 8 6.39 8.88 -2.08
N GLY A 9 7.67 8.54 -2.17
CA GLY A 9 8.73 9.52 -2.37
C GLY A 9 9.19 10.15 -1.05
N PRO A 10 10.16 11.06 -1.11
CA PRO A 10 10.82 11.63 0.09
C PRO A 10 10.03 12.77 0.75
N GLY A 11 8.72 12.82 0.63
CA GLY A 11 7.85 13.75 1.36
C GLY A 11 7.08 14.75 0.52
N ALA A 12 7.57 15.17 -0.65
CA ALA A 12 6.82 16.06 -1.53
C ALA A 12 5.89 15.25 -2.44
N PRO A 13 4.59 15.61 -2.53
CA PRO A 13 3.63 14.84 -3.34
C PRO A 13 3.98 14.76 -4.83
N ASP A 14 4.64 15.76 -5.37
CA ASP A 14 5.04 15.83 -6.77
C ASP A 14 6.27 14.96 -7.09
N LEU A 15 6.91 14.37 -6.08
CA LEU A 15 8.05 13.47 -6.26
C LEU A 15 7.64 12.00 -6.43
N ILE A 16 6.36 11.69 -6.30
CA ILE A 16 5.87 10.34 -6.59
C ILE A 16 5.96 10.05 -8.10
N THR A 17 6.31 8.82 -8.47
CA THR A 17 6.39 8.46 -9.88
C THR A 17 5.00 8.42 -10.52
N VAL A 18 4.93 8.64 -11.82
CA VAL A 18 3.68 8.53 -12.59
C VAL A 18 3.11 7.11 -12.50
N ARG A 19 3.97 6.09 -12.56
CA ARG A 19 3.55 4.69 -12.44
C ARG A 19 2.90 4.42 -11.08
N ALA A 20 3.52 4.88 -10.01
CA ALA A 20 2.98 4.73 -8.66
C ALA A 20 1.62 5.42 -8.51
N LEU A 21 1.50 6.64 -9.03
CA LEU A 21 0.25 7.39 -9.01
C LEU A 21 -0.86 6.67 -9.77
N ASN A 22 -0.55 6.13 -10.95
CA ASN A 22 -1.50 5.37 -11.75
C ASN A 22 -1.98 4.09 -11.05
N LEU A 23 -1.08 3.41 -10.31
CA LEU A 23 -1.46 2.24 -9.52
C LEU A 23 -2.42 2.62 -8.40
N ILE A 24 -2.17 3.72 -7.69
CA ILE A 24 -3.08 4.20 -6.64
C ILE A 24 -4.46 4.50 -7.22
N LYS A 25 -4.52 5.14 -8.38
CA LYS A 25 -5.78 5.47 -9.07
C LYS A 25 -6.55 4.23 -9.53
N ALA A 26 -5.85 3.12 -9.79
CA ALA A 26 -6.45 1.90 -10.33
C ALA A 26 -6.87 0.90 -9.26
N CYS A 27 -6.31 0.96 -8.04
CA CYS A 27 -6.58 -0.04 -7.02
C CYS A 27 -7.84 0.27 -6.21
N PRO A 28 -8.74 -0.71 -6.02
CA PRO A 28 -9.94 -0.50 -5.21
C PRO A 28 -9.67 -0.50 -3.70
N VAL A 29 -8.49 -0.88 -3.26
CA VAL A 29 -8.06 -0.85 -1.86
C VAL A 29 -6.75 -0.11 -1.77
N CYS A 30 -6.67 0.86 -0.85
CA CYS A 30 -5.45 1.65 -0.59
C CYS A 30 -5.15 1.60 0.90
N LEU A 31 -4.02 1.01 1.26
CA LEU A 31 -3.52 0.94 2.63
C LEU A 31 -2.28 1.82 2.72
N TYR A 32 -2.33 2.89 3.51
CA TYR A 32 -1.22 3.84 3.59
C TYR A 32 -0.62 3.93 4.99
N ALA A 33 0.68 4.21 5.06
CA ALA A 33 1.46 4.14 6.30
C ALA A 33 1.47 5.48 7.05
N GLY A 34 0.30 5.94 7.46
CA GLY A 34 0.15 7.06 8.38
C GLY A 34 0.57 8.42 7.83
N SER A 35 0.93 9.32 8.75
CA SER A 35 1.23 10.72 8.45
C SER A 35 2.52 10.94 7.65
N LEU A 36 3.35 9.91 7.49
CA LEU A 36 4.56 9.98 6.65
C LEU A 36 4.24 9.91 5.16
N VAL A 37 3.01 9.57 4.81
CA VAL A 37 2.52 9.59 3.43
C VAL A 37 1.70 10.86 3.20
N PRO A 38 2.06 11.72 2.24
CA PRO A 38 1.30 12.94 1.97
C PRO A 38 -0.16 12.64 1.64
N THR A 39 -1.09 13.43 2.19
CA THR A 39 -2.52 13.25 1.96
C THR A 39 -2.91 13.40 0.49
N GLU A 40 -2.20 14.24 -0.25
CA GLU A 40 -2.41 14.45 -1.69
C GLU A 40 -2.14 13.18 -2.49
N VAL A 41 -1.21 12.34 -2.04
CA VAL A 41 -0.91 11.04 -2.68
C VAL A 41 -2.07 10.08 -2.47
N VAL A 42 -2.57 10.00 -1.24
CA VAL A 42 -3.69 9.11 -0.88
C VAL A 42 -5.00 9.57 -1.55
N ALA A 43 -5.17 10.88 -1.71
CA ALA A 43 -6.34 11.45 -2.37
C ALA A 43 -6.47 11.05 -3.86
N ALA A 44 -5.41 10.51 -4.46
CA ALA A 44 -5.46 9.96 -5.82
C ALA A 44 -6.25 8.65 -5.93
N ALA A 45 -6.51 7.97 -4.81
CA ALA A 45 -7.32 6.75 -4.81
C ALA A 45 -8.75 7.05 -5.32
N PRO A 46 -9.41 6.08 -6.01
CA PRO A 46 -10.79 6.27 -6.46
C PRO A 46 -11.74 6.62 -5.30
N ASP A 47 -12.78 7.40 -5.58
CA ASP A 47 -13.78 7.75 -4.57
C ASP A 47 -14.46 6.52 -3.96
N THR A 48 -14.56 5.44 -4.72
CA THR A 48 -15.14 4.17 -4.29
C THR A 48 -14.15 3.27 -3.58
N ALA A 49 -12.87 3.65 -3.51
CA ALA A 49 -11.82 2.82 -2.92
C ALA A 49 -11.96 2.75 -1.40
N LYS A 50 -11.60 1.59 -0.85
CA LYS A 50 -11.41 1.42 0.59
C LYS A 50 -10.03 1.97 0.94
N VAL A 51 -9.98 3.09 1.64
CA VAL A 51 -8.74 3.77 2.02
C VAL A 51 -8.56 3.66 3.53
N ILE A 52 -7.46 3.03 3.96
CA ILE A 52 -7.21 2.74 5.37
C ILE A 52 -5.82 3.21 5.77
N ASP A 53 -5.76 3.98 6.87
CA ASP A 53 -4.52 4.32 7.56
C ASP A 53 -4.07 3.12 8.39
N THR A 54 -2.86 2.63 8.12
CA THR A 54 -2.32 1.46 8.83
C THR A 54 -1.48 1.82 10.06
N ALA A 55 -1.29 3.11 10.36
CA ALA A 55 -0.50 3.53 11.51
C ALA A 55 -0.98 2.92 12.84
N PRO A 56 -2.30 2.84 13.14
CA PRO A 56 -2.78 2.22 14.36
C PRO A 56 -2.86 0.70 14.31
N LEU A 57 -2.52 0.07 13.18
CA LEU A 57 -2.72 -1.36 12.98
C LEU A 57 -1.46 -2.17 13.27
N HIS A 58 -1.65 -3.39 13.79
CA HIS A 58 -0.59 -4.39 13.88
C HIS A 58 -0.37 -5.09 12.53
N LEU A 59 0.76 -5.77 12.39
CA LEU A 59 1.09 -6.51 11.17
C LEU A 59 -0.03 -7.49 10.78
N ASP A 60 -0.56 -8.25 11.74
CA ASP A 60 -1.62 -9.22 11.45
C ASP A 60 -2.88 -8.56 10.89
N GLN A 61 -3.23 -7.36 11.37
CA GLN A 61 -4.38 -6.60 10.88
C GLN A 61 -4.14 -6.08 9.46
N ILE A 62 -2.93 -5.62 9.16
CA ILE A 62 -2.57 -5.16 7.82
C ILE A 62 -2.68 -6.32 6.83
N ILE A 63 -2.11 -7.47 7.17
CA ILE A 63 -2.15 -8.66 6.34
C ILE A 63 -3.59 -9.15 6.16
N GLU A 64 -4.43 -9.06 7.19
CA GLU A 64 -5.85 -9.43 7.09
C GLU A 64 -6.60 -8.58 6.05
N HIS A 65 -6.33 -7.28 5.99
CA HIS A 65 -6.91 -6.43 4.94
C HIS A 65 -6.49 -6.88 3.53
N MET A 66 -5.23 -7.26 3.38
CA MET A 66 -4.71 -7.77 2.11
C MET A 66 -5.34 -9.12 1.75
N ARG A 67 -5.51 -10.00 2.74
CA ARG A 67 -6.13 -11.32 2.55
C ARG A 67 -7.59 -11.18 2.11
N VAL A 68 -8.35 -10.30 2.73
CA VAL A 68 -9.75 -10.03 2.36
C VAL A 68 -9.85 -9.48 0.95
N ALA A 69 -8.96 -8.54 0.59
CA ALA A 69 -8.91 -8.02 -0.78
C ALA A 69 -8.60 -9.13 -1.79
N HIS A 70 -7.67 -10.02 -1.45
CA HIS A 70 -7.32 -11.17 -2.29
C HIS A 70 -8.54 -12.08 -2.53
N GLU A 71 -9.30 -12.38 -1.48
CA GLU A 71 -10.51 -13.20 -1.60
C GLU A 71 -11.57 -12.53 -2.51
N ASN A 72 -11.61 -11.21 -2.51
CA ASN A 72 -12.53 -10.43 -3.34
C ASN A 72 -11.98 -10.14 -4.75
N GLY A 73 -10.78 -10.62 -5.08
CA GLY A 73 -10.14 -10.36 -6.37
C GLY A 73 -9.74 -8.90 -6.58
N GLN A 74 -9.50 -8.15 -5.51
CA GLN A 74 -9.19 -6.73 -5.55
C GLN A 74 -7.69 -6.47 -5.36
N ASP A 75 -7.09 -5.69 -6.27
CA ASP A 75 -5.72 -5.23 -6.12
C ASP A 75 -5.60 -4.21 -4.99
N VAL A 76 -4.45 -4.22 -4.33
CA VAL A 76 -4.16 -3.35 -3.19
C VAL A 76 -2.99 -2.43 -3.53
N ALA A 77 -3.17 -1.13 -3.32
CA ALA A 77 -2.07 -0.18 -3.28
C ALA A 77 -1.60 -0.05 -1.82
N ARG A 78 -0.44 -0.61 -1.51
CA ARG A 78 0.19 -0.49 -0.20
C ARG A 78 1.21 0.65 -0.25
N VAL A 79 0.78 1.83 0.19
CA VAL A 79 1.58 3.05 0.09
C VAL A 79 2.39 3.27 1.36
N HIS A 80 3.70 3.33 1.24
CA HIS A 80 4.62 3.55 2.36
C HIS A 80 5.48 4.79 2.11
N SER A 81 6.09 5.32 3.16
CA SER A 81 7.01 6.45 3.03
C SER A 81 8.32 6.01 2.36
N GLY A 82 9.09 6.99 1.88
CA GLY A 82 10.43 6.72 1.35
C GLY A 82 11.51 6.53 2.41
N ASP A 83 11.14 6.52 3.70
CA ASP A 83 12.11 6.37 4.80
C ASP A 83 12.70 4.95 4.78
N PRO A 84 14.05 4.81 4.72
CA PRO A 84 14.70 3.51 4.75
C PRO A 84 14.37 2.64 5.97
N SER A 85 14.00 3.24 7.09
CA SER A 85 13.62 2.50 8.31
C SER A 85 12.40 1.61 8.13
N ILE A 86 11.55 1.88 7.13
CA ILE A 86 10.34 1.09 6.85
C ILE A 86 10.63 -0.21 6.10
N TYR A 87 11.81 -0.38 5.50
CA TYR A 87 12.10 -1.53 4.65
C TYR A 87 11.98 -2.87 5.39
N GLY A 88 12.35 -2.90 6.67
CA GLY A 88 12.16 -4.09 7.50
C GLY A 88 10.70 -4.49 7.65
N ALA A 89 9.83 -3.51 7.85
CA ALA A 89 8.39 -3.74 7.96
C ALA A 89 7.78 -4.20 6.62
N VAL A 90 8.21 -3.63 5.51
CA VAL A 90 7.77 -4.04 4.18
C VAL A 90 8.21 -5.48 3.89
N ALA A 91 9.46 -5.83 4.20
CA ALA A 91 9.96 -7.19 4.00
C ALA A 91 9.17 -8.22 4.82
N GLU A 92 8.78 -7.87 6.05
CA GLU A 92 7.95 -8.75 6.89
C GLU A 92 6.58 -8.96 6.28
N GLN A 93 5.95 -7.92 5.74
CA GLN A 93 4.68 -8.04 5.04
C GLN A 93 4.81 -8.94 3.80
N MET A 94 5.87 -8.80 3.03
CA MET A 94 6.13 -9.64 1.86
C MET A 94 6.26 -11.13 2.25
N ARG A 95 6.98 -11.43 3.33
CA ARG A 95 7.08 -12.81 3.82
C ARG A 95 5.72 -13.41 4.18
N ARG A 96 4.86 -12.61 4.83
CA ARG A 96 3.50 -13.05 5.16
C ARG A 96 2.66 -13.30 3.92
N LEU A 97 2.80 -12.46 2.89
CA LEU A 97 2.10 -12.65 1.61
C LEU A 97 2.60 -13.89 0.87
N ASP A 98 3.90 -14.18 0.92
CA ASP A 98 4.46 -15.41 0.36
C ASP A 98 3.80 -16.64 1.00
N ASP A 99 3.65 -16.64 2.33
CA ASP A 99 3.03 -17.75 3.06
C ASP A 99 1.56 -17.95 2.67
N LEU A 100 0.87 -16.87 2.30
CA LEU A 100 -0.54 -16.91 1.89
C LEU A 100 -0.74 -17.13 0.38
N GLY A 101 0.35 -17.17 -0.39
CA GLY A 101 0.26 -17.31 -1.84
C GLY A 101 -0.31 -16.08 -2.54
N ILE A 102 -0.15 -14.90 -1.96
CA ILE A 102 -0.62 -13.63 -2.53
C ILE A 102 0.52 -12.97 -3.29
N ASP A 103 0.30 -12.64 -4.56
CA ASP A 103 1.28 -11.98 -5.40
C ASP A 103 1.48 -10.52 -4.96
N TYR A 104 2.71 -10.04 -5.10
CA TYR A 104 3.03 -8.64 -4.85
C TYR A 104 4.15 -8.17 -5.78
N ASP A 105 4.27 -6.86 -5.93
CA ASP A 105 5.39 -6.22 -6.61
C ASP A 105 5.77 -4.92 -5.88
N VAL A 106 6.84 -4.29 -6.35
CA VAL A 106 7.39 -3.05 -5.78
C VAL A 106 7.52 -2.01 -6.88
N THR A 107 7.07 -0.81 -6.57
CA THR A 107 7.15 0.31 -7.51
C THR A 107 7.82 1.52 -6.87
#